data_e8855f1d6774432af8e55df6c15ec1fe
#
_entry.id   e8855f1d6774432af8e55df6c15ec1fe
#
_cell.length_a   1.000
_cell.length_b   1.000
_cell.length_c   1.000
_cell.angle_alpha   90.00
_cell.angle_beta   90.00
_cell.angle_gamma   90.00
#
_symmetry.space_group_name_H-M   'P 1'
#
loop_
_entity.id
_entity.type
_entity.pdbx_description
1 polymer ?
#
loop_
_entity_poly.entity_id
_entity_poly.type
_entity_poly.pdbx_seq_one_letter_code
_entity_poly.pdbx_strand_id
1 'polypeptide(L)'
;MEVGFILKSKIMRKQFVTTISSIMSKDDNLCLLLGDIGVFGFKKCFEEYPDRTYNIGILEQATISLASGMSKANMIPVVHTIAPFIVERALEQLKDDFGYQNVNGNFISIGNSYDYTGLGCTHHCPSDVATLSVIPNMQIISPGNSYEFDSLFNQTYNNNAPTYFRLSEYEHDLNFEVEFGKANVIQEGSKALIVCYGNMLKPVYEAVKDLDVTLLYYSTIVPFDSETLKKYFINNIIVCEPFYEGSTNYFINKSLEGVTYKLSNIGVPREFILNYGKKHQIDKILGLDVESIKTKINKLI
;
A
#
# COMPACT_ATOMS: atom_id res chain seq x y z
N MET A 1 7.97 -2.14 22.76
CA MET A 1 6.69 -1.47 22.42
C MET A 1 5.57 -2.46 22.72
N GLU A 2 4.57 -2.12 23.54
CA GLU A 2 3.43 -3.02 23.74
C GLU A 2 2.55 -2.98 22.49
N VAL A 3 2.44 -4.12 21.81
CA VAL A 3 1.55 -4.28 20.65
C VAL A 3 0.14 -4.55 21.18
N GLY A 4 -0.73 -3.54 21.12
CA GLY A 4 -2.14 -3.66 21.54
C GLY A 4 -3.04 -4.16 20.41
N PHE A 5 -4.26 -4.61 20.75
CA PHE A 5 -5.28 -4.98 19.76
C PHE A 5 -6.34 -3.87 19.62
N ILE A 6 -6.70 -3.52 18.39
CA ILE A 6 -7.75 -2.53 18.10
C ILE A 6 -9.13 -3.18 18.30
N LEU A 7 -9.94 -2.60 19.19
CA LEU A 7 -11.26 -3.15 19.58
C LEU A 7 -12.35 -3.11 18.48
N LYS A 8 -12.20 -2.39 17.38
CA LYS A 8 -13.04 -2.44 16.14
C LYS A 8 -12.30 -1.79 14.99
N SER A 9 -11.77 -2.56 14.07
CA SER A 9 -11.29 -2.06 12.78
C SER A 9 -12.45 -1.46 11.98
N LYS A 10 -12.29 -0.20 11.54
CA LYS A 10 -13.11 0.35 10.45
C LYS A 10 -12.49 -0.15 9.17
N ILE A 11 -13.29 -0.70 8.24
CA ILE A 11 -12.81 -1.07 6.90
C ILE A 11 -12.11 0.15 6.28
N MET A 12 -10.87 0.01 5.78
CA MET A 12 -10.05 1.10 5.23
C MET A 12 -10.83 2.01 4.27
N ARG A 13 -11.70 1.43 3.44
CA ARG A 13 -12.55 2.20 2.52
C ARG A 13 -13.52 3.16 3.24
N LYS A 14 -14.04 2.79 4.42
CA LYS A 14 -14.87 3.70 5.25
C LYS A 14 -14.01 4.77 5.89
N GLN A 15 -12.80 4.43 6.30
CA GLN A 15 -11.87 5.41 6.85
C GLN A 15 -11.45 6.40 5.77
N PHE A 16 -11.18 5.95 4.54
CA PHE A 16 -10.91 6.83 3.40
C PHE A 16 -12.00 7.90 3.23
N VAL A 17 -13.28 7.49 3.23
CA VAL A 17 -14.41 8.45 3.17
C VAL A 17 -14.37 9.43 4.34
N THR A 18 -14.14 8.94 5.57
CA THR A 18 -14.11 9.78 6.78
C THR A 18 -12.94 10.78 6.73
N THR A 19 -11.75 10.31 6.40
CA THR A 19 -10.52 11.12 6.33
C THR A 19 -10.66 12.23 5.28
N ILE A 20 -11.05 11.88 4.04
CA ILE A 20 -11.20 12.87 2.97
C ILE A 20 -12.27 13.90 3.31
N SER A 21 -13.44 13.47 3.78
CA SER A 21 -14.52 14.40 4.17
C SER A 21 -14.08 15.35 5.30
N SER A 22 -13.31 14.85 6.25
CA SER A 22 -12.75 15.68 7.34
C SER A 22 -11.74 16.71 6.82
N ILE A 23 -10.89 16.35 5.87
CA ILE A 23 -9.89 17.27 5.32
C ILE A 23 -10.58 18.29 4.40
N MET A 24 -11.52 17.88 3.55
CA MET A 24 -12.29 18.80 2.69
C MET A 24 -13.01 19.90 3.47
N SER A 25 -13.40 19.63 4.72
CA SER A 25 -14.02 20.63 5.60
C SER A 25 -13.04 21.68 6.16
N LYS A 26 -11.72 21.49 5.98
CA LYS A 26 -10.66 22.31 6.58
C LYS A 26 -9.68 22.86 5.54
N ASP A 27 -9.59 22.23 4.38
CA ASP A 27 -8.67 22.59 3.30
C ASP A 27 -9.47 22.75 2.01
N ASP A 28 -9.62 24.00 1.58
CA ASP A 28 -10.39 24.35 0.39
C ASP A 28 -9.69 24.01 -0.92
N ASN A 29 -8.41 23.63 -0.89
CA ASN A 29 -7.67 23.20 -2.05
C ASN A 29 -7.87 21.71 -2.36
N LEU A 30 -8.32 20.90 -1.38
CA LEU A 30 -8.54 19.47 -1.61
C LEU A 30 -9.72 19.24 -2.56
N CYS A 31 -9.49 18.48 -3.63
CA CYS A 31 -10.53 18.06 -4.57
C CYS A 31 -10.53 16.54 -4.77
N LEU A 32 -11.74 15.97 -4.95
CA LEU A 32 -11.96 14.53 -5.06
C LEU A 32 -12.46 14.17 -6.45
N LEU A 33 -11.76 13.24 -7.12
CA LEU A 33 -12.11 12.70 -8.44
C LEU A 33 -12.35 11.20 -8.32
N LEU A 34 -13.56 10.74 -8.60
CA LEU A 34 -13.96 9.34 -8.50
C LEU A 34 -14.10 8.70 -9.88
N GLY A 35 -13.58 7.50 -10.05
CA GLY A 35 -13.71 6.66 -11.24
C GLY A 35 -14.92 5.71 -11.16
N ASP A 36 -16.12 6.27 -10.96
CA ASP A 36 -17.41 5.54 -10.82
C ASP A 36 -17.44 4.50 -9.67
N ILE A 37 -16.57 4.69 -8.68
CA ILE A 37 -16.51 3.88 -7.45
C ILE A 37 -16.44 4.79 -6.22
N GLY A 38 -17.01 4.35 -5.10
CA GLY A 38 -17.02 5.14 -3.86
C GLY A 38 -18.09 6.21 -3.78
N VAL A 39 -18.83 6.51 -4.85
CA VAL A 39 -19.79 7.62 -4.99
C VAL A 39 -20.79 7.68 -3.82
N PHE A 40 -21.37 6.54 -3.43
CA PHE A 40 -22.32 6.51 -2.30
C PHE A 40 -21.69 6.91 -0.96
N GLY A 41 -20.43 6.56 -0.74
CA GLY A 41 -19.70 6.95 0.47
C GLY A 41 -19.48 8.45 0.57
N PHE A 42 -19.29 9.11 -0.58
CA PHE A 42 -19.01 10.54 -0.69
C PHE A 42 -20.24 11.41 -0.99
N LYS A 43 -21.47 10.86 -0.87
CA LYS A 43 -22.70 11.61 -1.14
C LYS A 43 -22.71 12.99 -0.46
N LYS A 44 -22.31 13.05 0.81
CA LYS A 44 -22.22 14.31 1.57
C LYS A 44 -21.22 15.30 0.95
N CYS A 45 -20.09 14.83 0.44
CA CYS A 45 -19.10 15.70 -0.22
C CYS A 45 -19.65 16.27 -1.54
N PHE A 46 -20.44 15.50 -2.30
CA PHE A 46 -21.13 16.03 -3.50
C PHE A 46 -22.15 17.12 -3.16
N GLU A 47 -22.82 17.02 -2.01
CA GLU A 47 -23.82 18.00 -1.55
C GLU A 47 -23.16 19.27 -0.97
N GLU A 48 -22.10 19.11 -0.15
CA GLU A 48 -21.46 20.22 0.58
C GLU A 48 -20.34 20.90 -0.22
N TYR A 49 -19.67 20.16 -1.12
CA TYR A 49 -18.51 20.64 -1.90
C TYR A 49 -18.65 20.30 -3.39
N PRO A 50 -19.75 20.72 -4.08
CA PRO A 50 -20.04 20.33 -5.47
C PRO A 50 -18.95 20.78 -6.45
N ASP A 51 -18.28 21.92 -6.18
CA ASP A 51 -17.21 22.47 -7.02
C ASP A 51 -15.84 21.80 -6.79
N ARG A 52 -15.75 20.81 -5.91
CA ARG A 52 -14.51 20.09 -5.55
C ARG A 52 -14.68 18.58 -5.48
N THR A 53 -15.87 18.07 -5.83
CA THR A 53 -16.18 16.63 -5.79
C THR A 53 -16.75 16.20 -7.13
N TYR A 54 -16.04 15.33 -7.84
CA TYR A 54 -16.41 14.94 -9.20
C TYR A 54 -16.47 13.43 -9.34
N ASN A 55 -17.49 12.91 -10.01
CA ASN A 55 -17.46 11.57 -10.57
C ASN A 55 -17.16 11.68 -12.06
N ILE A 56 -15.93 11.36 -12.45
CA ILE A 56 -15.47 11.45 -13.83
C ILE A 56 -15.96 10.26 -14.67
N GLY A 57 -16.37 9.18 -14.00
CA GLY A 57 -16.70 7.92 -14.65
C GLY A 57 -15.45 7.05 -14.92
N ILE A 58 -15.61 6.03 -15.76
CA ILE A 58 -14.55 5.05 -16.06
C ILE A 58 -13.64 5.61 -17.18
N LEU A 59 -12.81 6.59 -16.83
CA LEU A 59 -11.92 7.34 -17.74
C LEU A 59 -10.58 7.63 -17.05
N GLU A 60 -9.87 6.63 -16.56
CA GLU A 60 -8.75 6.79 -15.64
C GLU A 60 -7.61 7.63 -16.21
N GLN A 61 -7.24 7.44 -17.48
CA GLN A 61 -6.19 8.24 -18.14
C GLN A 61 -6.57 9.73 -18.18
N ALA A 62 -7.80 10.05 -18.60
CA ALA A 62 -8.29 11.42 -18.62
C ALA A 62 -8.40 12.01 -17.20
N THR A 63 -8.80 11.20 -16.21
CA THR A 63 -8.90 11.60 -14.80
C THR A 63 -7.53 11.97 -14.24
N ILE A 64 -6.48 11.18 -14.52
CA ILE A 64 -5.12 11.49 -14.08
C ILE A 64 -4.61 12.77 -14.73
N SER A 65 -4.79 12.96 -16.05
CA SER A 65 -4.36 14.18 -16.73
C SER A 65 -5.12 15.42 -16.23
N LEU A 66 -6.43 15.30 -15.99
CA LEU A 66 -7.24 16.37 -15.37
C LEU A 66 -6.72 16.72 -13.97
N ALA A 67 -6.47 15.70 -13.13
CA ALA A 67 -5.95 15.90 -11.78
C ALA A 67 -4.58 16.61 -11.78
N SER A 68 -3.71 16.31 -12.75
CA SER A 68 -2.44 17.02 -12.91
C SER A 68 -2.65 18.49 -13.23
N GLY A 69 -3.60 18.80 -14.14
CA GLY A 69 -3.98 20.20 -14.44
C GLY A 69 -4.51 20.93 -13.21
N MET A 70 -5.35 20.26 -12.39
CA MET A 70 -5.85 20.80 -11.12
C MET A 70 -4.71 21.07 -10.12
N SER A 71 -3.74 20.13 -10.02
CA SER A 71 -2.56 20.32 -9.17
C SER A 71 -1.73 21.54 -9.59
N LYS A 72 -1.55 21.76 -10.90
CA LYS A 72 -0.90 22.98 -11.42
C LYS A 72 -1.67 24.27 -11.15
N ALA A 73 -2.98 24.17 -10.95
CA ALA A 73 -3.83 25.27 -10.51
C ALA A 73 -3.87 25.42 -8.97
N ASN A 74 -2.92 24.81 -8.25
CA ASN A 74 -2.78 24.82 -6.79
C ASN A 74 -3.90 24.10 -6.03
N MET A 75 -4.60 23.18 -6.67
CA MET A 75 -5.49 22.24 -5.98
C MET A 75 -4.72 21.00 -5.53
N ILE A 76 -5.29 20.27 -4.58
CA ILE A 76 -4.75 19.01 -4.07
C ILE A 76 -5.67 17.87 -4.53
N PRO A 77 -5.40 17.23 -5.69
CA PRO A 77 -6.26 16.20 -6.21
C PRO A 77 -6.12 14.88 -5.43
N VAL A 78 -7.27 14.26 -5.15
CA VAL A 78 -7.41 12.90 -4.66
C VAL A 78 -8.18 12.11 -5.72
N VAL A 79 -7.52 11.16 -6.37
CA VAL A 79 -8.12 10.28 -7.38
C VAL A 79 -8.39 8.91 -6.77
N HIS A 80 -9.60 8.36 -6.97
CA HIS A 80 -9.96 7.06 -6.43
C HIS A 80 -10.59 6.15 -7.48
N THR A 81 -10.00 4.97 -7.65
CA THR A 81 -10.55 3.86 -8.43
C THR A 81 -9.93 2.51 -7.98
N ILE A 82 -10.19 1.42 -8.71
CA ILE A 82 -9.64 0.09 -8.43
C ILE A 82 -8.18 0.02 -8.91
N ALA A 83 -7.35 -0.75 -8.20
CA ALA A 83 -5.90 -0.81 -8.39
C ALA A 83 -5.43 -1.00 -9.85
N PRO A 84 -5.85 -2.02 -10.63
CA PRO A 84 -5.39 -2.19 -12.00
C PRO A 84 -5.76 -1.00 -12.91
N PHE A 85 -6.87 -0.32 -12.60
CA PHE A 85 -7.34 0.76 -13.46
C PHE A 85 -6.56 2.05 -13.23
N ILE A 86 -6.16 2.34 -12.00
CA ILE A 86 -5.32 3.51 -11.72
C ILE A 86 -3.85 3.25 -12.09
N VAL A 87 -3.35 2.04 -11.86
CA VAL A 87 -1.94 1.69 -12.04
C VAL A 87 -1.63 1.28 -13.49
N GLU A 88 -2.29 0.23 -13.97
CA GLU A 88 -1.90 -0.37 -15.26
C GLU A 88 -2.49 0.41 -16.45
N ARG A 89 -3.76 0.86 -16.34
CA ARG A 89 -4.44 1.59 -17.41
C ARG A 89 -3.93 3.00 -17.59
N ALA A 90 -3.54 3.69 -16.51
CA ALA A 90 -3.13 5.10 -16.52
C ALA A 90 -1.63 5.31 -16.19
N LEU A 91 -0.80 4.28 -16.37
CA LEU A 91 0.62 4.34 -16.03
C LEU A 91 1.37 5.48 -16.74
N GLU A 92 1.11 5.68 -18.03
CA GLU A 92 1.74 6.75 -18.81
C GLU A 92 1.43 8.12 -18.22
N GLN A 93 0.16 8.37 -17.88
CA GLN A 93 -0.28 9.64 -17.30
C GLN A 93 0.30 9.83 -15.88
N LEU A 94 0.38 8.78 -15.06
CA LEU A 94 1.05 8.86 -13.76
C LEU A 94 2.52 9.23 -13.92
N LYS A 95 3.21 8.63 -14.89
CA LYS A 95 4.61 8.90 -15.16
C LYS A 95 4.82 10.33 -15.70
N ASP A 96 4.09 10.70 -16.75
CA ASP A 96 4.35 11.92 -17.52
C ASP A 96 3.69 13.15 -16.87
N ASP A 97 2.42 13.03 -16.45
CA ASP A 97 1.65 14.17 -15.94
C ASP A 97 1.97 14.47 -14.46
N PHE A 98 2.32 13.45 -13.66
CA PHE A 98 2.68 13.64 -12.25
C PHE A 98 4.17 13.46 -11.99
N GLY A 99 4.75 12.32 -12.39
CA GLY A 99 6.14 12.02 -12.14
C GLY A 99 7.08 13.02 -12.80
N TYR A 100 7.02 13.15 -14.12
CA TYR A 100 7.89 14.05 -14.89
C TYR A 100 7.64 15.53 -14.58
N GLN A 101 6.38 15.93 -14.39
CA GLN A 101 6.03 17.30 -14.06
C GLN A 101 6.23 17.64 -12.58
N ASN A 102 6.49 16.65 -11.74
CA ASN A 102 6.76 16.77 -10.30
C ASN A 102 5.70 17.62 -9.57
N VAL A 103 4.44 17.22 -9.71
CA VAL A 103 3.30 17.89 -9.08
C VAL A 103 2.65 17.04 -8.02
N ASN A 104 1.95 17.66 -7.06
CA ASN A 104 1.27 16.98 -5.97
C ASN A 104 0.03 16.22 -6.44
N GLY A 105 -0.22 15.04 -5.90
CA GLY A 105 -1.43 14.28 -6.16
C GLY A 105 -1.52 13.01 -5.34
N ASN A 106 -2.73 12.61 -4.99
CA ASN A 106 -3.00 11.46 -4.15
C ASN A 106 -3.84 10.43 -4.93
N PHE A 107 -3.30 9.24 -5.12
CA PHE A 107 -3.89 8.16 -5.90
C PHE A 107 -4.31 7.03 -4.96
N ILE A 108 -5.61 6.95 -4.66
CA ILE A 108 -6.14 5.99 -3.69
C ILE A 108 -6.73 4.80 -4.43
N SER A 109 -6.05 3.67 -4.39
CA SER A 109 -6.58 2.42 -4.94
C SER A 109 -7.32 1.59 -3.91
N ILE A 110 -8.23 0.74 -4.36
CA ILE A 110 -8.87 -0.34 -3.60
C ILE A 110 -8.78 -1.64 -4.40
N GLY A 111 -8.89 -2.79 -3.73
CA GLY A 111 -8.79 -4.08 -4.39
C GLY A 111 -7.36 -4.47 -4.76
N ASN A 112 -6.45 -4.22 -3.84
CA ASN A 112 -5.03 -4.49 -4.01
C ASN A 112 -4.72 -5.96 -4.23
N SER A 113 -3.62 -6.22 -4.97
CA SER A 113 -3.15 -7.56 -5.24
C SER A 113 -4.26 -8.42 -5.85
N TYR A 114 -4.79 -9.39 -5.10
CA TYR A 114 -5.91 -10.25 -5.47
C TYR A 114 -7.09 -10.14 -4.50
N ASP A 115 -7.30 -9.00 -3.86
CA ASP A 115 -8.40 -8.81 -2.89
C ASP A 115 -9.76 -9.16 -3.51
N TYR A 116 -9.96 -8.83 -4.78
CA TYR A 116 -11.17 -9.17 -5.54
C TYR A 116 -11.13 -10.57 -6.14
N THR A 117 -10.89 -11.57 -5.29
CA THR A 117 -10.79 -12.99 -5.68
C THR A 117 -11.97 -13.52 -6.48
N GLY A 118 -13.16 -12.92 -6.35
CA GLY A 118 -14.36 -13.28 -7.10
C GLY A 118 -14.47 -12.64 -8.48
N LEU A 119 -13.64 -11.63 -8.80
CA LEU A 119 -13.68 -10.91 -10.07
C LEU A 119 -12.58 -11.36 -11.05
N GLY A 120 -11.54 -12.04 -10.54
CA GLY A 120 -10.46 -12.60 -11.33
C GLY A 120 -9.44 -11.55 -11.82
N CYS A 121 -8.58 -11.96 -12.74
CA CYS A 121 -7.36 -11.26 -13.10
C CYS A 121 -7.57 -9.84 -13.64
N THR A 122 -8.73 -9.51 -14.23
CA THR A 122 -9.06 -8.15 -14.68
C THR A 122 -9.18 -7.12 -13.56
N HIS A 123 -9.31 -7.59 -12.31
CA HIS A 123 -9.40 -6.77 -11.10
C HIS A 123 -8.22 -7.02 -10.14
N HIS A 124 -7.30 -7.89 -10.51
CA HIS A 124 -6.09 -8.13 -9.73
C HIS A 124 -4.96 -7.19 -10.16
N CYS A 125 -4.18 -6.70 -9.21
CA CYS A 125 -3.02 -5.85 -9.47
C CYS A 125 -1.87 -6.16 -8.49
N PRO A 126 -1.31 -7.37 -8.50
CA PRO A 126 -0.13 -7.67 -7.68
C PRO A 126 1.15 -7.02 -8.23
N SER A 127 1.08 -6.40 -9.41
CA SER A 127 2.15 -5.67 -10.09
C SER A 127 2.34 -4.23 -9.61
N ASP A 128 1.39 -3.67 -8.84
CA ASP A 128 1.29 -2.24 -8.55
C ASP A 128 2.57 -1.60 -8.00
N VAL A 129 3.16 -2.21 -6.97
CA VAL A 129 4.40 -1.70 -6.35
C VAL A 129 5.57 -1.73 -7.34
N ALA A 130 5.77 -2.85 -8.04
CA ALA A 130 6.84 -2.97 -9.03
C ALA A 130 6.68 -1.96 -10.19
N THR A 131 5.44 -1.76 -10.65
CA THR A 131 5.09 -0.86 -11.75
C THR A 131 5.31 0.60 -11.37
N LEU A 132 4.82 1.03 -10.20
CA LEU A 132 4.92 2.43 -9.79
C LEU A 132 6.31 2.82 -9.26
N SER A 133 7.07 1.87 -8.73
CA SER A 133 8.43 2.13 -8.23
C SER A 133 9.43 2.54 -9.31
N VAL A 134 9.10 2.39 -10.60
CA VAL A 134 9.94 2.89 -11.70
C VAL A 134 9.77 4.39 -11.96
N ILE A 135 8.75 5.03 -11.38
CA ILE A 135 8.56 6.48 -11.46
C ILE A 135 9.39 7.14 -10.35
N PRO A 136 10.42 7.96 -10.67
CA PRO A 136 11.47 8.34 -9.70
C PRO A 136 11.00 9.05 -8.43
N ASN A 137 9.92 9.84 -8.49
CA ASN A 137 9.39 10.63 -7.38
C ASN A 137 8.04 10.14 -6.85
N MET A 138 7.54 9.00 -7.33
CA MET A 138 6.30 8.40 -6.85
C MET A 138 6.50 7.85 -5.43
N GLN A 139 5.72 8.35 -4.49
CA GLN A 139 5.64 7.79 -3.15
C GLN A 139 4.64 6.62 -3.14
N ILE A 140 4.94 5.56 -2.39
CA ILE A 140 4.11 4.36 -2.31
C ILE A 140 3.87 4.01 -0.84
N ILE A 141 2.61 4.06 -0.43
CA ILE A 141 2.16 3.80 0.93
C ILE A 141 1.21 2.58 0.90
N SER A 142 1.50 1.59 1.73
CA SER A 142 0.72 0.36 1.88
C SER A 142 0.29 0.21 3.35
N PRO A 143 -0.76 0.94 3.78
CA PRO A 143 -1.23 0.83 5.15
C PRO A 143 -1.81 -0.56 5.41
N GLY A 144 -1.57 -1.10 6.59
CA GLY A 144 -2.08 -2.42 6.97
C GLY A 144 -3.47 -2.38 7.61
N ASN A 145 -3.93 -1.20 8.01
CA ASN A 145 -5.27 -0.99 8.57
C ASN A 145 -5.76 0.46 8.40
N SER A 146 -7.00 0.69 8.81
CA SER A 146 -7.69 1.98 8.69
C SER A 146 -7.05 3.11 9.51
N TYR A 147 -6.46 2.81 10.66
CA TYR A 147 -5.74 3.80 11.47
C TYR A 147 -4.46 4.28 10.77
N GLU A 148 -3.69 3.35 10.24
CA GLU A 148 -2.47 3.68 9.49
C GLU A 148 -2.77 4.50 8.23
N PHE A 149 -3.86 4.17 7.52
CA PHE A 149 -4.28 4.98 6.38
C PHE A 149 -4.58 6.42 6.79
N ASP A 150 -5.40 6.62 7.85
CA ASP A 150 -5.74 7.96 8.33
C ASP A 150 -4.50 8.76 8.74
N SER A 151 -3.62 8.13 9.53
CA SER A 151 -2.38 8.76 10.00
C SER A 151 -1.47 9.15 8.84
N LEU A 152 -1.16 8.21 7.92
CA LEU A 152 -0.23 8.45 6.82
C LEU A 152 -0.81 9.42 5.77
N PHE A 153 -2.12 9.39 5.52
CA PHE A 153 -2.75 10.34 4.61
C PHE A 153 -2.64 11.77 5.17
N ASN A 154 -2.95 11.99 6.45
CA ASN A 154 -2.80 13.30 7.08
C ASN A 154 -1.34 13.81 7.07
N GLN A 155 -0.34 12.92 7.11
CA GLN A 155 1.08 13.29 7.03
C GLN A 155 1.52 13.68 5.61
N THR A 156 0.83 13.21 4.55
CA THR A 156 1.39 13.25 3.19
C THR A 156 0.51 13.90 2.13
N TYR A 157 -0.80 14.10 2.36
CA TYR A 157 -1.73 14.53 1.31
C TYR A 157 -1.33 15.85 0.61
N ASN A 158 -0.53 16.68 1.27
CA ASN A 158 -0.05 17.96 0.76
C ASN A 158 1.48 18.11 0.92
N ASN A 159 2.24 17.06 0.60
CA ASN A 159 3.70 17.07 0.73
C ASN A 159 4.44 17.37 -0.59
N ASN A 160 3.72 17.89 -1.59
CA ASN A 160 4.24 18.26 -2.91
C ASN A 160 4.83 17.09 -3.73
N ALA A 161 4.31 15.89 -3.56
CA ALA A 161 4.74 14.72 -4.32
C ALA A 161 3.53 13.87 -4.77
N PRO A 162 3.65 13.13 -5.89
CA PRO A 162 2.67 12.13 -6.26
C PRO A 162 2.73 10.93 -5.31
N THR A 163 1.61 10.62 -4.65
CA THR A 163 1.53 9.58 -3.62
C THR A 163 0.46 8.55 -3.96
N TYR A 164 0.86 7.29 -4.08
CA TYR A 164 -0.02 6.16 -4.25
C TYR A 164 -0.30 5.48 -2.92
N PHE A 165 -1.59 5.35 -2.58
CA PHE A 165 -2.08 4.64 -1.40
C PHE A 165 -2.73 3.32 -1.81
N ARG A 166 -2.20 2.26 -1.29
CA ARG A 166 -2.55 0.89 -1.59
C ARG A 166 -3.50 0.34 -0.53
N LEU A 167 -4.84 0.52 -0.70
CA LEU A 167 -5.83 0.08 0.28
C LEU A 167 -6.27 -1.37 0.02
N SER A 168 -6.34 -2.16 1.09
CA SER A 168 -6.86 -3.52 1.09
C SER A 168 -8.24 -3.61 1.74
N GLU A 169 -9.03 -4.61 1.37
CA GLU A 169 -10.24 -5.00 2.09
C GLU A 169 -9.93 -5.79 3.38
N TYR A 170 -8.68 -6.21 3.56
CA TYR A 170 -8.20 -7.02 4.67
C TYR A 170 -7.20 -6.23 5.49
N GLU A 171 -7.45 -6.17 6.80
CA GLU A 171 -6.69 -5.36 7.75
C GLU A 171 -6.07 -6.23 8.84
N HIS A 172 -4.93 -5.79 9.38
CA HIS A 172 -4.45 -6.32 10.66
C HIS A 172 -5.08 -5.56 11.83
N ASP A 173 -5.06 -6.17 13.00
CA ASP A 173 -5.63 -5.68 14.26
C ASP A 173 -4.56 -5.23 15.27
N LEU A 174 -3.29 -5.18 14.87
CA LEU A 174 -2.20 -4.66 15.69
C LEU A 174 -2.28 -3.14 15.74
N ASN A 175 -1.98 -2.55 16.92
CA ASN A 175 -2.06 -1.12 17.15
C ASN A 175 -0.70 -0.56 17.57
N PHE A 176 -0.17 0.34 16.75
CA PHE A 176 1.04 1.12 16.99
C PHE A 176 1.01 2.36 16.10
N GLU A 177 1.80 3.35 16.47
CA GLU A 177 1.94 4.56 15.64
C GLU A 177 2.79 4.29 14.41
N VAL A 178 2.41 4.94 13.30
CA VAL A 178 3.17 4.91 12.04
C VAL A 178 3.60 6.32 11.64
N GLU A 179 4.81 6.41 11.12
CA GLU A 179 5.40 7.63 10.58
C GLU A 179 5.76 7.42 9.12
N PHE A 180 5.45 8.40 8.28
CA PHE A 180 5.78 8.35 6.86
C PHE A 180 7.28 8.17 6.62
N GLY A 181 7.65 7.18 5.83
CA GLY A 181 9.05 6.87 5.51
C GLY A 181 9.80 6.14 6.63
N LYS A 182 9.12 5.67 7.67
CA LYS A 182 9.72 4.90 8.78
C LYS A 182 9.13 3.50 8.89
N ALA A 183 10.00 2.54 9.20
CA ALA A 183 9.62 1.18 9.52
C ALA A 183 9.39 1.01 11.02
N ASN A 184 8.46 0.13 11.40
CA ASN A 184 8.22 -0.26 12.79
C ASN A 184 8.95 -1.56 13.11
N VAL A 185 9.60 -1.64 14.27
CA VAL A 185 10.15 -2.87 14.83
C VAL A 185 9.06 -3.55 15.63
N ILE A 186 8.55 -4.67 15.13
CA ILE A 186 7.44 -5.41 15.76
C ILE A 186 7.98 -6.44 16.76
N GLN A 187 9.10 -7.07 16.41
CA GLN A 187 9.77 -8.09 17.21
C GLN A 187 11.28 -8.02 16.97
N GLU A 188 12.09 -8.32 18.00
CA GLU A 188 13.54 -8.46 17.89
C GLU A 188 13.94 -9.90 18.14
N GLY A 189 14.93 -10.37 17.38
CA GLY A 189 15.53 -11.71 17.47
C GLY A 189 16.82 -11.78 16.66
N SER A 190 17.45 -12.95 16.58
CA SER A 190 18.83 -13.06 16.10
C SER A 190 19.05 -13.91 14.84
N LYS A 191 18.12 -14.81 14.47
CA LYS A 191 18.35 -15.80 13.42
C LYS A 191 18.10 -15.30 12.00
N ALA A 192 17.13 -14.42 11.82
CA ALA A 192 16.79 -13.83 10.52
C ALA A 192 16.11 -12.48 10.70
N LEU A 193 16.23 -11.65 9.66
CA LEU A 193 15.48 -10.41 9.52
C LEU A 193 14.29 -10.68 8.59
N ILE A 194 13.07 -10.52 9.12
CA ILE A 194 11.84 -10.57 8.36
C ILE A 194 11.41 -9.14 8.03
N VAL A 195 11.17 -8.85 6.77
CA VAL A 195 10.63 -7.58 6.29
C VAL A 195 9.23 -7.84 5.75
N CYS A 196 8.21 -7.11 6.21
CA CYS A 196 6.85 -7.26 5.69
C CYS A 196 6.14 -5.92 5.46
N TYR A 197 5.09 -5.95 4.66
CA TYR A 197 4.39 -4.75 4.17
C TYR A 197 2.88 -4.86 4.36
N GLY A 198 2.24 -3.74 4.76
CA GLY A 198 0.80 -3.56 4.73
C GLY A 198 0.01 -4.69 5.43
N ASN A 199 -1.03 -5.17 4.80
CA ASN A 199 -1.92 -6.21 5.33
C ASN A 199 -1.25 -7.60 5.51
N MET A 200 0.00 -7.77 5.02
CA MET A 200 0.79 -8.99 5.25
C MET A 200 1.31 -9.10 6.70
N LEU A 201 1.28 -8.01 7.48
CA LEU A 201 1.77 -8.00 8.86
C LEU A 201 1.10 -9.06 9.73
N LYS A 202 -0.24 -9.19 9.70
CA LYS A 202 -0.94 -10.16 10.57
C LYS A 202 -0.53 -11.60 10.32
N PRO A 203 -0.63 -12.15 9.10
CA PRO A 203 -0.25 -13.54 8.86
C PRO A 203 1.25 -13.79 9.11
N VAL A 204 2.12 -12.81 8.86
CA VAL A 204 3.56 -12.94 9.15
C VAL A 204 3.80 -12.94 10.66
N TYR A 205 3.22 -11.98 11.39
CA TYR A 205 3.36 -11.92 12.86
C TYR A 205 2.90 -13.23 13.52
N GLU A 206 1.73 -13.75 13.17
CA GLU A 206 1.22 -15.01 13.69
C GLU A 206 2.15 -16.20 13.34
N ALA A 207 2.80 -16.16 12.19
CA ALA A 207 3.73 -17.20 11.78
C ALA A 207 5.06 -17.17 12.55
N VAL A 208 5.51 -15.99 13.02
CA VAL A 208 6.86 -15.80 13.56
C VAL A 208 6.92 -15.40 15.03
N LYS A 209 5.82 -15.09 15.70
CA LYS A 209 5.79 -14.58 17.08
C LYS A 209 6.51 -15.44 18.12
N ASP A 210 6.63 -16.75 17.86
CA ASP A 210 7.32 -17.71 18.73
C ASP A 210 8.75 -18.05 18.22
N LEU A 211 9.23 -17.36 17.18
CA LEU A 211 10.55 -17.60 16.58
C LEU A 211 11.55 -16.52 17.01
N ASP A 212 12.83 -16.89 17.10
CA ASP A 212 13.94 -15.97 17.37
C ASP A 212 14.33 -15.21 16.10
N VAL A 213 13.47 -14.30 15.62
CA VAL A 213 13.66 -13.50 14.41
C VAL A 213 13.32 -12.03 14.67
N THR A 214 13.97 -11.12 13.97
CA THR A 214 13.56 -9.71 13.93
C THR A 214 12.49 -9.53 12.87
N LEU A 215 11.39 -8.85 13.23
CA LEU A 215 10.31 -8.50 12.30
C LEU A 215 10.22 -6.97 12.15
N LEU A 216 10.55 -6.50 10.95
CA LEU A 216 10.34 -5.11 10.53
C LEU A 216 9.08 -5.00 9.67
N TYR A 217 8.27 -4.01 9.99
CA TYR A 217 7.05 -3.70 9.25
C TYR A 217 7.15 -2.34 8.56
N TYR A 218 6.84 -2.32 7.27
CA TYR A 218 6.84 -1.13 6.43
C TYR A 218 5.42 -0.79 5.97
N SER A 219 4.84 0.28 6.48
CA SER A 219 3.62 0.90 5.95
C SER A 219 3.91 1.88 4.82
N THR A 220 5.15 2.39 4.71
CA THR A 220 5.67 3.15 3.57
C THR A 220 6.70 2.31 2.83
N ILE A 221 6.51 2.16 1.50
CA ILE A 221 7.46 1.42 0.63
C ILE A 221 8.44 2.41 -0.03
N VAL A 222 7.93 3.53 -0.51
CA VAL A 222 8.75 4.61 -1.08
C VAL A 222 8.31 5.95 -0.46
N PRO A 223 9.24 6.68 0.18
CA PRO A 223 10.64 6.37 0.40
C PRO A 223 10.86 5.17 1.32
N PHE A 224 11.92 4.41 1.06
CA PHE A 224 12.26 3.22 1.84
C PHE A 224 13.14 3.58 3.04
N ASP A 225 12.81 3.09 4.23
CA ASP A 225 13.61 3.30 5.45
C ASP A 225 14.85 2.39 5.49
N SER A 226 15.90 2.84 4.84
CA SER A 226 17.19 2.16 4.81
C SER A 226 17.90 2.17 6.18
N GLU A 227 17.64 3.16 7.02
CA GLU A 227 18.32 3.32 8.32
C GLU A 227 17.86 2.24 9.30
N THR A 228 16.55 2.01 9.38
CA THR A 228 16.01 0.95 10.23
C THR A 228 16.43 -0.43 9.71
N LEU A 229 16.44 -0.66 8.38
CA LEU A 229 16.95 -1.90 7.80
C LEU A 229 18.39 -2.17 8.21
N LYS A 230 19.28 -1.18 8.09
CA LYS A 230 20.71 -1.30 8.45
C LYS A 230 20.90 -1.53 9.94
N LYS A 231 20.15 -0.83 10.77
CA LYS A 231 20.23 -0.95 12.24
C LYS A 231 19.91 -2.36 12.74
N TYR A 232 18.92 -3.01 12.12
CA TYR A 232 18.48 -4.35 12.49
C TYR A 232 18.96 -5.44 11.51
N PHE A 233 20.01 -5.15 10.76
CA PHE A 233 20.55 -6.06 9.76
C PHE A 233 20.95 -7.42 10.36
N ILE A 234 20.45 -8.48 9.74
CA ILE A 234 20.87 -9.88 9.96
C ILE A 234 21.14 -10.48 8.59
N ASN A 235 22.22 -11.25 8.47
CA ASN A 235 22.74 -11.79 7.21
C ASN A 235 21.76 -12.71 6.44
N ASN A 236 20.65 -13.11 7.04
CA ASN A 236 19.55 -13.87 6.44
C ASN A 236 18.30 -12.99 6.44
N ILE A 237 17.90 -12.48 5.26
CA ILE A 237 16.75 -11.61 5.09
C ILE A 237 15.64 -12.36 4.37
N ILE A 238 14.42 -12.33 4.92
CA ILE A 238 13.22 -12.89 4.32
C ILE A 238 12.20 -11.78 4.14
N VAL A 239 11.78 -11.55 2.90
CA VAL A 239 10.83 -10.48 2.53
C VAL A 239 9.45 -11.07 2.29
N CYS A 240 8.44 -10.59 3.01
CA CYS A 240 7.06 -11.03 2.92
C CYS A 240 6.19 -9.94 2.29
N GLU A 241 5.74 -10.14 1.06
CA GLU A 241 5.11 -9.14 0.20
C GLU A 241 3.67 -9.53 -0.14
N PRO A 242 2.67 -8.64 0.06
CA PRO A 242 1.28 -8.87 -0.39
C PRO A 242 1.08 -8.55 -1.89
N PHE A 243 2.14 -8.48 -2.66
CA PHE A 243 2.21 -8.20 -4.09
C PHE A 243 3.23 -9.15 -4.73
N TYR A 244 3.59 -8.98 -6.01
CA TYR A 244 4.57 -9.86 -6.66
C TYR A 244 5.86 -9.94 -5.88
N GLU A 245 6.28 -11.17 -5.55
CA GLU A 245 7.51 -11.44 -4.81
C GLU A 245 8.73 -10.79 -5.48
N GLY A 246 9.60 -10.22 -4.65
CA GLY A 246 10.79 -9.53 -5.10
C GLY A 246 10.56 -8.11 -5.64
N SER A 247 9.35 -7.55 -5.53
CA SER A 247 9.08 -6.17 -5.98
C SER A 247 9.88 -5.12 -5.20
N THR A 248 10.21 -5.40 -3.94
CA THR A 248 10.97 -4.48 -3.09
C THR A 248 12.46 -4.80 -2.98
N ASN A 249 12.95 -5.83 -3.64
CA ASN A 249 14.36 -6.25 -3.60
C ASN A 249 15.34 -5.14 -4.02
N TYR A 250 14.94 -4.27 -4.95
CA TYR A 250 15.75 -3.12 -5.34
C TYR A 250 16.09 -2.22 -4.15
N PHE A 251 15.11 -1.90 -3.31
CA PHE A 251 15.32 -1.01 -2.15
C PHE A 251 16.22 -1.64 -1.09
N ILE A 252 16.05 -2.95 -0.85
CA ILE A 252 16.88 -3.71 0.10
C ILE A 252 18.33 -3.78 -0.41
N ASN A 253 18.53 -4.19 -1.66
CA ASN A 253 19.85 -4.27 -2.29
C ASN A 253 20.55 -2.91 -2.31
N LYS A 254 19.83 -1.83 -2.63
CA LYS A 254 20.37 -0.47 -2.63
C LYS A 254 20.78 -0.02 -1.22
N SER A 255 19.98 -0.39 -0.21
CA SER A 255 20.29 -0.05 1.19
C SER A 255 21.52 -0.78 1.72
N LEU A 256 21.76 -2.02 1.25
CA LEU A 256 22.84 -2.89 1.70
C LEU A 256 23.95 -3.06 0.65
N GLU A 257 24.14 -2.05 -0.19
CA GLU A 257 25.19 -2.07 -1.22
C GLU A 257 26.56 -2.35 -0.62
N GLY A 258 27.28 -3.34 -1.18
CA GLY A 258 28.58 -3.79 -0.67
C GLY A 258 28.53 -4.81 0.49
N VAL A 259 27.35 -5.16 0.97
CA VAL A 259 27.17 -6.19 2.04
C VAL A 259 26.80 -7.53 1.41
N THR A 260 27.38 -8.63 1.91
CA THR A 260 26.99 -9.98 1.50
C THR A 260 25.90 -10.53 2.45
N TYR A 261 24.79 -10.98 1.90
CA TYR A 261 23.67 -11.56 2.65
C TYR A 261 22.84 -12.52 1.79
N LYS A 262 22.03 -13.34 2.46
CA LYS A 262 21.03 -14.21 1.82
C LYS A 262 19.69 -13.47 1.78
N LEU A 263 19.06 -13.42 0.61
CA LEU A 263 17.74 -12.82 0.39
C LEU A 263 16.76 -13.88 -0.11
N SER A 264 15.63 -14.01 0.56
CA SER A 264 14.54 -14.91 0.17
C SER A 264 13.22 -14.14 0.15
N ASN A 265 12.31 -14.48 -0.78
CA ASN A 265 11.01 -13.81 -0.90
C ASN A 265 9.87 -14.80 -0.62
N ILE A 266 8.81 -14.29 0.04
CA ILE A 266 7.52 -14.93 0.24
C ILE A 266 6.48 -13.91 -0.21
N GLY A 267 5.87 -14.10 -1.36
CA GLY A 267 4.94 -13.13 -1.93
C GLY A 267 4.04 -13.79 -2.97
N VAL A 268 3.29 -12.96 -3.67
CA VAL A 268 2.47 -13.44 -4.80
C VAL A 268 3.42 -13.88 -5.92
N PRO A 269 3.35 -15.13 -6.40
CA PRO A 269 4.19 -15.57 -7.52
C PRO A 269 3.88 -14.74 -8.78
N ARG A 270 4.89 -14.56 -9.66
CA ARG A 270 4.74 -13.82 -10.92
C ARG A 270 3.98 -14.62 -11.97
N GLU A 271 2.76 -15.02 -11.62
CA GLU A 271 1.85 -15.82 -12.42
C GLU A 271 0.44 -15.25 -12.36
N PHE A 272 -0.38 -15.49 -13.37
CA PHE A 272 -1.80 -15.15 -13.30
C PHE A 272 -2.51 -16.07 -12.31
N ILE A 273 -3.26 -15.45 -11.39
CA ILE A 273 -4.12 -16.19 -10.45
C ILE A 273 -5.40 -16.57 -11.20
N LEU A 274 -5.50 -17.83 -11.60
CA LEU A 274 -6.63 -18.36 -12.38
C LEU A 274 -7.78 -18.87 -11.50
N ASN A 275 -7.56 -18.96 -10.19
CA ASN A 275 -8.52 -19.47 -9.22
C ASN A 275 -9.48 -18.37 -8.77
N TYR A 276 -10.74 -18.74 -8.63
CA TYR A 276 -11.80 -17.93 -8.03
C TYR A 276 -12.16 -18.49 -6.67
N GLY A 277 -12.65 -17.65 -5.76
CA GLY A 277 -13.05 -18.11 -4.44
C GLY A 277 -12.99 -17.03 -3.37
N LYS A 278 -12.94 -17.46 -2.11
CA LYS A 278 -12.73 -16.57 -0.98
C LYS A 278 -11.23 -16.34 -0.77
N LYS A 279 -10.86 -15.18 -0.22
CA LYS A 279 -9.45 -14.81 -0.02
C LYS A 279 -8.63 -15.90 0.68
N HIS A 280 -9.11 -16.45 1.79
CA HIS A 280 -8.38 -17.48 2.53
C HIS A 280 -8.11 -18.77 1.72
N GLN A 281 -8.93 -19.07 0.71
CA GLN A 281 -8.69 -20.20 -0.21
C GLN A 281 -7.57 -19.88 -1.17
N ILE A 282 -7.56 -18.66 -1.70
CA ILE A 282 -6.50 -18.20 -2.59
C ILE A 282 -5.18 -18.03 -1.82
N ASP A 283 -5.21 -17.48 -0.59
CA ASP A 283 -4.04 -17.40 0.29
C ASP A 283 -3.38 -18.77 0.46
N LYS A 284 -4.19 -19.81 0.69
CA LYS A 284 -3.70 -21.20 0.84
C LYS A 284 -3.09 -21.74 -0.46
N ILE A 285 -3.71 -21.46 -1.60
CA ILE A 285 -3.19 -21.88 -2.93
C ILE A 285 -1.84 -21.21 -3.19
N LEU A 286 -1.70 -19.92 -2.86
CA LEU A 286 -0.47 -19.15 -3.05
C LEU A 286 0.58 -19.42 -1.95
N GLY A 287 0.19 -20.12 -0.88
CA GLY A 287 1.05 -20.37 0.27
C GLY A 287 1.36 -19.09 1.05
N LEU A 288 0.37 -18.19 1.17
CA LEU A 288 0.40 -16.92 1.90
C LEU A 288 -0.50 -16.93 3.15
N ASP A 289 -1.06 -18.07 3.51
CA ASP A 289 -1.68 -18.30 4.81
C ASP A 289 -0.63 -18.50 5.91
N VAL A 290 -1.04 -18.36 7.19
CA VAL A 290 -0.13 -18.41 8.36
C VAL A 290 0.72 -19.69 8.40
N GLU A 291 0.12 -20.86 8.19
CA GLU A 291 0.81 -22.14 8.27
C GLU A 291 1.82 -22.33 7.13
N SER A 292 1.46 -21.89 5.93
CA SER A 292 2.34 -21.93 4.77
C SER A 292 3.53 -20.97 4.94
N ILE A 293 3.29 -19.76 5.42
CA ILE A 293 4.34 -18.77 5.74
C ILE A 293 5.27 -19.31 6.82
N LYS A 294 4.73 -19.84 7.92
CA LYS A 294 5.50 -20.44 9.01
C LYS A 294 6.39 -21.58 8.51
N THR A 295 5.84 -22.45 7.66
CA THR A 295 6.59 -23.56 7.07
C THR A 295 7.73 -23.08 6.17
N LYS A 296 7.47 -22.07 5.32
CA LYS A 296 8.48 -21.46 4.45
C LYS A 296 9.60 -20.80 5.28
N ILE A 297 9.25 -20.00 6.29
CA ILE A 297 10.23 -19.30 7.14
C ILE A 297 11.09 -20.32 7.90
N ASN A 298 10.50 -21.35 8.52
CA ASN A 298 11.25 -22.39 9.24
C ASN A 298 12.27 -23.16 8.37
N LYS A 299 12.06 -23.21 7.06
CA LYS A 299 13.03 -23.81 6.12
C LYS A 299 14.16 -22.85 5.75
N LEU A 300 13.96 -21.55 5.97
CA LEU A 300 14.89 -20.51 5.55
C LEU A 300 15.81 -20.04 6.68
N ILE A 301 15.39 -20.23 7.96
CA ILE A 301 16.16 -19.91 9.16
C ILE A 301 16.90 -21.14 9.67
#